data_ce54d3f193d9f93b15416c39d921c235
#
_entry.id   ce54d3f193d9f93b15416c39d921c235
#
_cell.length_a   1.000
_cell.length_b   1.000
_cell.length_c   1.000
_cell.angle_alpha   90.00
_cell.angle_beta   90.00
_cell.angle_gamma   90.00
#
_symmetry.space_group_name_H-M   'P 1'
#
loop_
_entity.id
_entity.type
_entity.pdbx_description
1 polymer ?
#
loop_
_entity_poly.entity_id
_entity_poly.type
_entity_poly.pdbx_seq_one_letter_code
_entity_poly.pdbx_strand_id
1 'polypeptide(L)'
;MKFVGKMRGAWVRRLTIAAMAAAVLPGLVGVVGGSATAGAFSRPGLPVEYLQVPSAGMGRDIKVQFQSGGPNSPAVYLLDGLRAQDDFNGWDINTAAFEWYLNSGLSVVMPVGGQSSFYSDWYSPACSKKTGACQTYKWETFLTQELPAYLASQKQVKPTGSAVVGLSMAGSAALTLAIYHPEQFPYAASLSGFLNLSEGWWPMLVNISMGDAGGYKADDMWGKTEDANSAWKRNDPMVQMSTLVANNTRIWVYCGNGTPNDLSAGLSAGNLFNAKFLEGFTLRTNKTFQENYLAAGGRNGVFNFPSDGVHDWPYWGQQLQQMKPDIQRVLGATPQAAPAAQAAAATNGG
;
A
#
# COMPACT_ATOMS: atom_id res chain seq x y z
N MET A 1 -32.85 -36.52 15.87
CA MET A 1 -32.13 -36.17 14.64
C MET A 1 -31.64 -34.73 14.53
N LYS A 2 -31.50 -33.94 15.60
CA LYS A 2 -31.06 -32.50 15.56
C LYS A 2 -29.61 -32.26 16.03
N PHE A 3 -28.88 -33.29 16.50
CA PHE A 3 -27.51 -33.10 17.02
C PHE A 3 -26.40 -33.29 15.97
N VAL A 4 -26.66 -34.01 14.87
CA VAL A 4 -25.63 -34.31 13.85
C VAL A 4 -25.34 -33.10 12.92
N GLY A 5 -26.30 -32.21 12.74
CA GLY A 5 -26.13 -31.01 11.88
C GLY A 5 -25.22 -29.93 12.46
N LYS A 6 -25.20 -29.77 13.81
CA LYS A 6 -24.33 -28.76 14.48
C LYS A 6 -22.87 -29.17 14.51
N MET A 7 -22.56 -30.46 14.60
CA MET A 7 -21.17 -30.93 14.61
C MET A 7 -20.51 -30.81 13.23
N ARG A 8 -21.23 -31.08 12.13
CA ARG A 8 -20.68 -30.93 10.77
C ARG A 8 -20.32 -29.48 10.45
N GLY A 9 -21.15 -28.52 10.86
CA GLY A 9 -20.86 -27.10 10.66
C GLY A 9 -19.64 -26.59 11.43
N ALA A 10 -19.40 -27.10 12.63
CA ALA A 10 -18.24 -26.73 13.46
C ALA A 10 -16.93 -27.34 12.91
N TRP A 11 -16.97 -28.56 12.38
CA TRP A 11 -15.80 -29.19 11.77
C TRP A 11 -15.43 -28.56 10.42
N VAL A 12 -16.40 -28.27 9.56
CA VAL A 12 -16.16 -27.57 8.29
C VAL A 12 -15.60 -26.16 8.56
N ARG A 13 -16.14 -25.44 9.55
CA ARG A 13 -15.59 -24.13 9.94
C ARG A 13 -14.16 -24.23 10.47
N ARG A 14 -13.82 -25.21 11.30
CA ARG A 14 -12.46 -25.41 11.83
C ARG A 14 -11.46 -25.80 10.73
N LEU A 15 -11.88 -26.62 9.78
CA LEU A 15 -11.05 -26.99 8.62
C LEU A 15 -10.82 -25.81 7.68
N THR A 16 -11.82 -24.96 7.47
CA THR A 16 -11.68 -23.74 6.66
C THR A 16 -10.77 -22.71 7.32
N ILE A 17 -10.81 -22.58 8.66
CA ILE A 17 -9.92 -21.72 9.43
C ILE A 17 -8.48 -22.22 9.39
N ALA A 18 -8.28 -23.53 9.58
CA ALA A 18 -6.96 -24.15 9.51
C ALA A 18 -6.35 -24.05 8.10
N ALA A 19 -7.17 -24.19 7.05
CA ALA A 19 -6.74 -24.02 5.66
C ALA A 19 -6.41 -22.55 5.34
N MET A 20 -7.18 -21.59 5.86
CA MET A 20 -6.87 -20.14 5.70
C MET A 20 -5.62 -19.75 6.48
N ALA A 21 -5.45 -20.20 7.72
CA ALA A 21 -4.24 -19.96 8.50
C ALA A 21 -3.00 -20.59 7.84
N ALA A 22 -3.13 -21.82 7.32
CA ALA A 22 -2.05 -22.52 6.62
C ALA A 22 -1.69 -21.89 5.26
N ALA A 23 -2.62 -21.19 4.61
CA ALA A 23 -2.37 -20.52 3.34
C ALA A 23 -1.87 -19.07 3.50
N VAL A 24 -2.21 -18.41 4.59
CA VAL A 24 -1.66 -17.08 4.94
C VAL A 24 -0.23 -17.20 5.48
N LEU A 25 0.08 -18.25 6.24
CA LEU A 25 1.39 -18.43 6.87
C LEU A 25 2.56 -18.71 5.88
N PRO A 26 2.44 -19.58 4.86
CA PRO A 26 3.55 -19.81 3.92
C PRO A 26 3.72 -18.68 2.87
N GLY A 27 2.67 -17.99 2.47
CA GLY A 27 2.72 -16.93 1.47
C GLY A 27 3.45 -15.68 1.93
N LEU A 28 3.51 -15.55 3.23
CA LEU A 28 4.25 -14.48 3.86
C LEU A 28 5.74 -14.84 4.09
N VAL A 29 6.14 -16.11 4.01
CA VAL A 29 7.52 -16.56 4.24
C VAL A 29 8.40 -16.50 2.97
N GLY A 30 7.80 -16.27 1.80
CA GLY A 30 8.47 -16.41 0.50
C GLY A 30 9.50 -15.34 0.10
N VAL A 31 9.84 -14.37 0.96
CA VAL A 31 10.86 -13.35 0.66
C VAL A 31 11.96 -13.30 1.75
N VAL A 32 12.23 -14.40 2.43
CA VAL A 32 13.43 -14.50 3.28
C VAL A 32 14.39 -15.48 2.61
N GLY A 33 14.88 -15.11 1.46
CA GLY A 33 16.06 -15.71 0.85
C GLY A 33 17.23 -14.75 1.03
N GLY A 34 18.08 -15.03 2.01
CA GLY A 34 19.44 -14.49 2.10
C GLY A 34 19.51 -12.99 2.38
N SER A 35 20.43 -12.60 3.23
CA SER A 35 20.95 -11.24 3.42
C SER A 35 21.70 -10.72 2.16
N ALA A 36 21.07 -10.78 1.00
CA ALA A 36 21.41 -9.88 -0.07
C ALA A 36 20.76 -8.56 0.36
N THR A 37 21.53 -7.54 0.65
CA THR A 37 21.09 -6.16 0.63
C THR A 37 20.25 -6.03 -0.63
N ALA A 38 18.91 -5.92 -0.47
CA ALA A 38 18.03 -5.67 -1.61
C ALA A 38 18.51 -4.34 -2.18
N GLY A 39 19.25 -4.40 -3.28
CA GLY A 39 19.68 -3.20 -3.98
C GLY A 39 18.44 -2.50 -4.52
N ALA A 40 18.34 -1.19 -4.33
CA ALA A 40 17.32 -0.40 -4.98
C ALA A 40 17.30 -0.72 -6.47
N PHE A 41 16.10 -0.97 -7.01
CA PHE A 41 15.95 -1.28 -8.44
C PHE A 41 16.15 -0.05 -9.33
N SER A 42 16.19 1.14 -8.72
CA SER A 42 16.45 2.40 -9.41
C SER A 42 17.76 2.34 -10.15
N ARG A 43 17.71 2.62 -11.45
CA ARG A 43 18.94 2.65 -12.28
C ARG A 43 19.89 3.75 -11.80
N PRO A 44 21.20 3.52 -11.83
CA PRO A 44 22.20 4.56 -11.58
C PRO A 44 21.94 5.81 -12.43
N GLY A 45 21.99 6.99 -11.80
CA GLY A 45 21.79 8.28 -12.48
C GLY A 45 20.37 8.82 -12.44
N LEU A 46 19.38 8.11 -11.87
CA LEU A 46 18.09 8.71 -11.54
C LEU A 46 18.24 9.73 -10.39
N PRO A 47 17.56 10.88 -10.45
CA PRO A 47 17.66 11.93 -9.43
C PRO A 47 16.83 11.57 -8.18
N VAL A 48 17.16 10.44 -7.55
CA VAL A 48 16.51 9.95 -6.33
C VAL A 48 17.31 10.43 -5.12
N GLU A 49 16.63 11.07 -4.20
CA GLU A 49 17.17 11.52 -2.93
C GLU A 49 16.71 10.62 -1.78
N TYR A 50 17.58 10.45 -0.77
CA TYR A 50 17.29 9.69 0.45
C TYR A 50 17.19 10.69 1.61
N LEU A 51 15.95 11.06 1.93
CA LEU A 51 15.68 12.06 2.97
C LEU A 51 15.61 11.40 4.35
N GLN A 52 16.03 12.14 5.38
CA GLN A 52 15.75 11.84 6.78
C GLN A 52 14.78 12.89 7.27
N VAL A 53 13.51 12.52 7.40
CA VAL A 53 12.42 13.45 7.72
C VAL A 53 12.12 13.34 9.21
N PRO A 54 12.34 14.40 10.01
CA PRO A 54 12.03 14.37 11.45
C PRO A 54 10.54 14.10 11.67
N SER A 55 10.24 13.16 12.57
CA SER A 55 8.90 12.88 13.03
C SER A 55 8.80 13.06 14.53
N ALA A 56 8.18 14.13 14.97
CA ALA A 56 7.91 14.38 16.38
C ALA A 56 6.95 13.33 16.94
N GLY A 57 5.94 12.92 16.14
CA GLY A 57 4.97 11.90 16.52
C GLY A 57 5.61 10.53 16.77
N MET A 58 6.66 10.17 16.02
CA MET A 58 7.36 8.90 16.19
C MET A 58 8.64 9.01 17.02
N GLY A 59 9.08 10.23 17.35
CA GLY A 59 10.32 10.48 18.14
C GLY A 59 11.59 10.06 17.43
N ARG A 60 11.62 10.02 16.11
CA ARG A 60 12.76 9.62 15.28
C ARG A 60 12.63 10.15 13.85
N ASP A 61 13.73 10.17 13.13
CA ASP A 61 13.71 10.45 11.70
C ASP A 61 13.14 9.25 10.92
N ILE A 62 12.34 9.54 9.92
CA ILE A 62 11.81 8.56 8.98
C ILE A 62 12.52 8.73 7.64
N LYS A 63 13.09 7.65 7.15
CA LYS A 63 13.68 7.62 5.81
C LYS A 63 12.58 7.73 4.75
N VAL A 64 12.82 8.58 3.75
CA VAL A 64 11.92 8.73 2.59
C VAL A 64 12.77 8.75 1.32
N GLN A 65 12.47 7.86 0.39
CA GLN A 65 13.03 7.93 -0.96
C GLN A 65 12.17 8.90 -1.77
N PHE A 66 12.82 9.86 -2.42
CA PHE A 66 12.17 11.00 -3.05
C PHE A 66 12.74 11.28 -4.44
N GLN A 67 11.84 11.52 -5.41
CA GLN A 67 12.20 12.04 -6.73
C GLN A 67 11.34 13.27 -7.02
N SER A 68 11.97 14.39 -7.32
CA SER A 68 11.25 15.65 -7.60
C SER A 68 10.52 15.60 -8.95
N GLY A 69 9.28 16.03 -8.96
CA GLY A 69 8.48 16.30 -10.18
C GLY A 69 8.61 17.74 -10.65
N GLY A 70 9.52 18.52 -10.05
CA GLY A 70 9.71 19.96 -10.32
C GLY A 70 9.05 20.85 -9.25
N PRO A 71 9.32 22.16 -9.30
CA PRO A 71 8.78 23.11 -8.33
C PRO A 71 7.24 23.11 -8.34
N ASN A 72 6.65 23.15 -7.15
CA ASN A 72 5.21 23.18 -6.95
C ASN A 72 4.46 22.00 -7.61
N SER A 73 5.14 20.86 -7.76
CA SER A 73 4.53 19.62 -8.27
C SER A 73 3.62 18.98 -7.21
N PRO A 74 2.50 18.36 -7.60
CA PRO A 74 1.81 17.41 -6.74
C PRO A 74 2.66 16.15 -6.57
N ALA A 75 2.38 15.35 -5.53
CA ALA A 75 3.11 14.13 -5.27
C ALA A 75 2.26 12.86 -5.45
N VAL A 76 2.93 11.75 -5.69
CA VAL A 76 2.38 10.41 -5.52
C VAL A 76 3.13 9.70 -4.38
N TYR A 77 2.38 9.36 -3.32
CA TYR A 77 2.88 8.61 -2.17
C TYR A 77 2.69 7.13 -2.46
N LEU A 78 3.78 6.37 -2.47
CA LEU A 78 3.78 4.92 -2.73
C LEU A 78 4.01 4.18 -1.40
N LEU A 79 2.95 3.58 -0.88
CA LEU A 79 2.96 2.89 0.40
C LEU A 79 3.20 1.39 0.21
N ASP A 80 4.06 0.83 1.06
CA ASP A 80 4.51 -0.56 0.98
C ASP A 80 3.52 -1.54 1.61
N GLY A 81 3.72 -2.83 1.37
CA GLY A 81 2.91 -3.91 1.93
C GLY A 81 3.25 -4.26 3.39
N LEU A 82 2.67 -5.37 3.86
CA LEU A 82 2.79 -5.82 5.26
C LEU A 82 4.24 -6.04 5.73
N ARG A 83 5.15 -6.37 4.80
CA ARG A 83 6.55 -6.68 5.07
C ARG A 83 7.51 -5.56 4.70
N ALA A 84 7.04 -4.31 4.77
CA ALA A 84 7.89 -3.13 4.57
C ALA A 84 9.20 -3.26 5.32
N GLN A 85 10.30 -2.95 4.65
CA GLN A 85 11.67 -3.03 5.18
C GLN A 85 12.14 -1.65 5.66
N ASP A 86 13.21 -1.63 6.47
CA ASP A 86 13.75 -0.38 7.05
C ASP A 86 14.89 0.21 6.22
N ASP A 87 15.29 -0.44 5.13
CA ASP A 87 16.37 0.02 4.23
C ASP A 87 15.85 0.75 2.99
N PHE A 88 14.96 0.11 2.23
CA PHE A 88 14.33 0.63 1.02
C PHE A 88 12.84 0.32 0.99
N ASN A 89 12.07 1.13 0.27
CA ASN A 89 10.66 0.87 0.03
C ASN A 89 10.50 -0.25 -1.02
N GLY A 90 9.52 -1.12 -0.82
CA GLY A 90 9.27 -2.25 -1.71
C GLY A 90 8.97 -1.86 -3.15
N TRP A 91 8.42 -0.68 -3.39
CA TRP A 91 8.21 -0.14 -4.74
C TRP A 91 9.52 0.10 -5.49
N ASP A 92 10.56 0.55 -4.80
CA ASP A 92 11.88 0.74 -5.40
C ASP A 92 12.63 -0.61 -5.54
N ILE A 93 12.44 -1.53 -4.58
CA ILE A 93 13.09 -2.85 -4.61
C ILE A 93 12.57 -3.71 -5.78
N ASN A 94 11.26 -3.68 -6.03
CA ASN A 94 10.58 -4.66 -6.89
C ASN A 94 10.06 -4.05 -8.20
N THR A 95 10.19 -2.74 -8.41
CA THR A 95 9.67 -2.05 -9.60
C THR A 95 10.61 -0.95 -10.07
N ALA A 96 10.38 -0.45 -11.28
CA ALA A 96 11.08 0.72 -11.81
C ALA A 96 10.22 2.00 -11.62
N ALA A 97 9.55 2.16 -10.47
CA ALA A 97 8.59 3.24 -10.24
C ALA A 97 9.21 4.64 -10.42
N PHE A 98 10.43 4.87 -9.92
CA PHE A 98 11.13 6.15 -10.12
C PHE A 98 11.40 6.43 -11.60
N GLU A 99 11.78 5.41 -12.37
CA GLU A 99 11.99 5.55 -13.81
C GLU A 99 10.69 5.84 -14.54
N TRP A 100 9.62 5.10 -14.23
CA TRP A 100 8.33 5.29 -14.88
C TRP A 100 7.72 6.68 -14.64
N TYR A 101 8.04 7.30 -13.49
CA TYR A 101 7.53 8.61 -13.09
C TYR A 101 8.53 9.75 -13.35
N LEU A 102 9.72 9.47 -13.86
CA LEU A 102 10.69 10.51 -14.24
C LEU A 102 10.06 11.49 -15.24
N ASN A 103 10.23 12.77 -15.01
CA ASN A 103 9.69 13.87 -15.83
C ASN A 103 8.15 13.85 -15.98
N SER A 104 7.43 13.16 -15.11
CA SER A 104 5.97 13.10 -15.17
C SER A 104 5.26 14.36 -14.67
N GLY A 105 5.98 15.30 -14.05
CA GLY A 105 5.41 16.43 -13.33
C GLY A 105 4.83 16.05 -11.96
N LEU A 106 5.05 14.80 -11.54
CA LEU A 106 4.68 14.27 -10.23
C LEU A 106 5.94 14.01 -9.41
N SER A 107 6.01 14.52 -8.19
CA SER A 107 7.01 14.07 -7.23
C SER A 107 6.66 12.66 -6.75
N VAL A 108 7.65 11.77 -6.67
CA VAL A 108 7.48 10.42 -6.13
C VAL A 108 8.00 10.40 -4.70
N VAL A 109 7.15 9.92 -3.79
CA VAL A 109 7.42 9.88 -2.35
C VAL A 109 7.22 8.46 -1.85
N MET A 110 8.28 7.81 -1.41
CA MET A 110 8.28 6.45 -0.89
C MET A 110 8.78 6.44 0.55
N PRO A 111 7.89 6.50 1.55
CA PRO A 111 8.26 6.33 2.95
C PRO A 111 8.84 4.93 3.17
N VAL A 112 9.91 4.81 3.94
CA VAL A 112 10.60 3.55 4.21
C VAL A 112 10.27 3.07 5.62
N GLY A 113 10.06 1.77 5.80
CA GLY A 113 9.63 1.16 7.05
C GLY A 113 8.12 1.04 7.19
N GLY A 114 7.65 0.88 8.40
CA GLY A 114 6.23 0.70 8.69
C GLY A 114 5.74 -0.73 8.52
N GLN A 115 6.58 -1.72 8.77
CA GLN A 115 6.18 -3.12 8.78
C GLN A 115 4.93 -3.33 9.65
N SER A 116 3.91 -3.95 9.10
CA SER A 116 2.63 -4.22 9.77
C SER A 116 1.87 -2.97 10.29
N SER A 117 2.23 -1.77 9.84
CA SER A 117 1.72 -0.51 10.40
C SER A 117 0.27 -0.17 10.01
N PHE A 118 -0.22 -0.70 8.89
CA PHE A 118 -1.44 -0.22 8.22
C PHE A 118 -1.45 1.31 8.04
N TYR A 119 -0.24 1.92 8.09
CA TYR A 119 -0.02 3.37 7.97
C TYR A 119 -0.96 4.20 8.84
N SER A 120 -1.27 3.70 10.04
CA SER A 120 -2.15 4.32 11.03
C SER A 120 -1.40 4.74 12.29
N ASP A 121 -2.06 5.52 13.13
CA ASP A 121 -1.57 5.90 14.44
C ASP A 121 -1.97 4.84 15.46
N TRP A 122 -1.00 4.07 15.91
CA TRP A 122 -1.24 3.00 16.87
C TRP A 122 -1.57 3.53 18.27
N TYR A 123 -2.38 2.79 19.00
CA TYR A 123 -2.73 3.09 20.39
C TYR A 123 -1.60 2.83 21.36
N SER A 124 -0.83 1.76 21.11
CA SER A 124 0.31 1.34 21.92
C SER A 124 1.57 1.24 21.07
N PRO A 125 2.76 1.23 21.68
CA PRO A 125 4.01 1.00 20.95
C PRO A 125 3.97 -0.31 20.15
N ALA A 126 4.46 -0.25 18.91
CA ALA A 126 4.62 -1.41 18.04
C ALA A 126 5.83 -2.24 18.52
N CYS A 127 5.57 -3.28 19.30
CA CYS A 127 6.61 -4.15 19.86
C CYS A 127 6.68 -5.48 19.10
N SER A 128 7.80 -5.74 18.44
CA SER A 128 8.05 -6.99 17.73
C SER A 128 8.42 -8.10 18.70
N LYS A 129 7.67 -9.18 18.75
CA LYS A 129 8.03 -10.38 19.49
C LYS A 129 9.18 -11.16 18.85
N LYS A 130 9.50 -10.90 17.57
CA LYS A 130 10.59 -11.56 16.87
C LYS A 130 11.94 -10.96 17.20
N THR A 131 12.01 -9.63 17.32
CA THR A 131 13.26 -8.90 17.56
C THR A 131 13.37 -8.33 18.97
N GLY A 132 12.27 -8.21 19.70
CA GLY A 132 12.20 -7.51 20.99
C GLY A 132 12.19 -5.98 20.86
N ALA A 133 12.33 -5.43 19.67
CA ALA A 133 12.33 -3.98 19.46
C ALA A 133 10.91 -3.41 19.56
N CYS A 134 10.80 -2.24 20.18
CA CYS A 134 9.57 -1.45 20.27
C CYS A 134 9.78 -0.09 19.62
N GLN A 135 8.78 0.40 18.89
CA GLN A 135 8.81 1.74 18.31
C GLN A 135 7.42 2.37 18.30
N THR A 136 7.34 3.68 18.32
CA THR A 136 6.09 4.40 18.18
C THR A 136 5.67 4.46 16.72
N TYR A 137 4.43 4.07 16.43
CA TYR A 137 3.83 4.20 15.11
C TYR A 137 2.76 5.30 15.12
N LYS A 138 3.05 6.40 14.43
CA LYS A 138 2.17 7.53 14.16
C LYS A 138 2.21 7.84 12.66
N TRP A 139 1.95 6.81 11.88
CA TRP A 139 2.11 6.89 10.43
C TRP A 139 1.09 7.80 9.74
N GLU A 140 -0.16 7.83 10.22
CA GLU A 140 -1.16 8.75 9.69
C GLU A 140 -0.73 10.20 9.96
N THR A 141 -0.34 10.54 11.19
CA THR A 141 0.21 11.85 11.53
C THR A 141 1.42 12.20 10.67
N PHE A 142 2.36 11.27 10.50
CA PHE A 142 3.54 11.48 9.67
C PHE A 142 3.17 11.80 8.22
N LEU A 143 2.34 10.97 7.59
CA LEU A 143 1.99 11.07 6.16
C LEU A 143 1.12 12.28 5.82
N THR A 144 0.36 12.79 6.80
CA THR A 144 -0.64 13.83 6.55
C THR A 144 -0.27 15.20 7.11
N GLN A 145 0.69 15.25 8.02
CA GLN A 145 1.10 16.49 8.67
C GLN A 145 2.61 16.75 8.55
N GLU A 146 3.44 15.83 9.03
CA GLU A 146 4.87 16.06 9.16
C GLU A 146 5.59 15.99 7.80
N LEU A 147 5.36 14.93 7.03
CA LEU A 147 5.99 14.74 5.73
C LEU A 147 5.55 15.78 4.69
N PRO A 148 4.25 16.13 4.53
CA PRO A 148 3.85 17.17 3.61
C PRO A 148 4.45 18.55 3.94
N ALA A 149 4.50 18.90 5.22
CA ALA A 149 5.12 20.16 5.66
C ALA A 149 6.62 20.19 5.35
N TYR A 150 7.33 19.08 5.60
CA TYR A 150 8.74 18.95 5.24
C TYR A 150 8.97 19.07 3.73
N LEU A 151 8.20 18.32 2.93
CA LEU A 151 8.33 18.35 1.47
C LEU A 151 7.99 19.71 0.87
N ALA A 152 6.99 20.41 1.40
CA ALA A 152 6.66 21.75 0.95
C ALA A 152 7.79 22.74 1.24
N SER A 153 8.36 22.71 2.45
CA SER A 153 9.40 23.65 2.86
C SER A 153 10.77 23.33 2.26
N GLN A 154 11.14 22.06 2.13
CA GLN A 154 12.48 21.63 1.73
C GLN A 154 12.59 21.22 0.26
N LYS A 155 11.49 20.82 -0.37
CA LYS A 155 11.46 20.25 -1.72
C LYS A 155 10.50 20.95 -2.67
N GLN A 156 9.83 22.00 -2.22
CA GLN A 156 8.86 22.78 -3.03
C GLN A 156 7.74 21.90 -3.63
N VAL A 157 7.34 20.83 -2.93
CA VAL A 157 6.18 20.01 -3.29
C VAL A 157 4.92 20.68 -2.79
N LYS A 158 3.80 20.58 -3.51
CA LYS A 158 2.50 21.05 -3.02
C LYS A 158 2.17 20.39 -1.68
N PRO A 159 1.74 21.15 -0.66
CA PRO A 159 1.41 20.58 0.66
C PRO A 159 0.14 19.74 0.65
N THR A 160 -0.74 19.92 -0.34
CA THR A 160 -2.01 19.20 -0.53
C THR A 160 -2.18 18.79 -1.98
N GLY A 161 -3.25 18.05 -2.31
CA GLY A 161 -3.53 17.67 -3.69
C GLY A 161 -2.58 16.61 -4.23
N SER A 162 -2.27 15.58 -3.44
CA SER A 162 -1.40 14.46 -3.81
C SER A 162 -2.23 13.19 -4.09
N ALA A 163 -1.60 12.19 -4.70
CA ALA A 163 -2.13 10.84 -4.78
C ALA A 163 -1.50 9.94 -3.71
N VAL A 164 -2.26 8.99 -3.20
CA VAL A 164 -1.75 7.92 -2.35
C VAL A 164 -2.07 6.55 -3.00
N VAL A 165 -1.06 5.74 -3.17
CA VAL A 165 -1.15 4.41 -3.79
C VAL A 165 -0.63 3.40 -2.79
N GLY A 166 -1.46 2.44 -2.41
CA GLY A 166 -1.08 1.36 -1.51
C GLY A 166 -1.38 -0.02 -2.09
N LEU A 167 -0.55 -0.99 -1.74
CA LEU A 167 -0.75 -2.38 -2.12
C LEU A 167 -0.98 -3.26 -0.88
N SER A 168 -1.73 -4.36 -1.03
CA SER A 168 -1.94 -5.31 0.06
C SER A 168 -2.40 -4.62 1.36
N MET A 169 -1.65 -4.72 2.46
CA MET A 169 -1.89 -3.97 3.69
C MET A 169 -2.16 -2.48 3.46
N ALA A 170 -1.35 -1.86 2.65
CA ALA A 170 -1.47 -0.42 2.39
C ALA A 170 -2.62 -0.05 1.45
N GLY A 171 -3.26 -1.02 0.78
CA GLY A 171 -4.41 -0.75 -0.08
C GLY A 171 -5.62 -0.22 0.70
N SER A 172 -5.92 -0.79 1.87
CA SER A 172 -6.92 -0.23 2.79
C SER A 172 -6.48 1.09 3.39
N ALA A 173 -5.19 1.20 3.78
CA ALA A 173 -4.64 2.41 4.35
C ALA A 173 -4.73 3.61 3.39
N ALA A 174 -4.44 3.41 2.10
CA ALA A 174 -4.56 4.47 1.09
C ALA A 174 -5.98 5.03 0.99
N LEU A 175 -6.99 4.16 0.99
CA LEU A 175 -8.38 4.61 1.01
C LEU A 175 -8.75 5.30 2.32
N THR A 176 -8.30 4.78 3.47
CA THR A 176 -8.53 5.38 4.79
C THR A 176 -7.91 6.76 4.91
N LEU A 177 -6.68 6.94 4.44
CA LEU A 177 -6.03 8.26 4.39
C LEU A 177 -6.84 9.26 3.57
N ALA A 178 -7.32 8.86 2.40
CA ALA A 178 -8.15 9.74 1.55
C ALA A 178 -9.54 10.02 2.15
N ILE A 179 -10.10 9.10 2.92
CA ILE A 179 -11.37 9.29 3.63
C ILE A 179 -11.26 10.42 4.66
N TYR A 180 -10.18 10.45 5.44
CA TYR A 180 -10.00 11.41 6.53
C TYR A 180 -9.20 12.67 6.13
N HIS A 181 -8.47 12.61 5.02
CA HIS A 181 -7.64 13.71 4.52
C HIS A 181 -7.87 13.98 3.02
N PRO A 182 -9.13 14.26 2.60
CA PRO A 182 -9.49 14.36 1.18
C PRO A 182 -8.79 15.52 0.45
N GLU A 183 -8.44 16.61 1.14
CA GLU A 183 -7.69 17.71 0.54
C GLU A 183 -6.23 17.32 0.27
N GLN A 184 -5.65 16.50 1.16
CA GLN A 184 -4.31 15.96 0.99
C GLN A 184 -4.28 14.91 -0.12
N PHE A 185 -5.28 14.01 -0.14
CA PHE A 185 -5.35 12.88 -1.05
C PHE A 185 -6.67 12.84 -1.85
N PRO A 186 -6.86 13.75 -2.83
CA PRO A 186 -8.00 13.69 -3.74
C PRO A 186 -7.96 12.48 -4.69
N TYR A 187 -6.86 11.73 -4.70
CA TYR A 187 -6.67 10.49 -5.45
C TYR A 187 -6.14 9.39 -4.53
N ALA A 188 -6.79 8.24 -4.52
CA ALA A 188 -6.35 7.08 -3.74
C ALA A 188 -6.43 5.80 -4.58
N ALA A 189 -5.39 4.96 -4.50
CA ALA A 189 -5.39 3.66 -5.17
C ALA A 189 -5.17 2.52 -4.17
N SER A 190 -5.99 1.49 -4.30
CA SER A 190 -5.88 0.22 -3.57
C SER A 190 -5.57 -0.90 -4.54
N LEU A 191 -4.39 -1.49 -4.43
CA LEU A 191 -3.94 -2.60 -5.25
C LEU A 191 -3.94 -3.87 -4.40
N SER A 192 -4.88 -4.77 -4.68
CA SER A 192 -5.07 -6.01 -3.93
C SER A 192 -5.25 -5.78 -2.42
N GLY A 193 -5.90 -4.68 -2.03
CA GLY A 193 -6.11 -4.29 -0.64
C GLY A 193 -7.21 -5.12 0.03
N PHE A 194 -7.08 -5.30 1.36
CA PHE A 194 -8.12 -5.89 2.19
C PHE A 194 -9.10 -4.79 2.61
N LEU A 195 -10.29 -4.74 2.00
CA LEU A 195 -11.20 -3.60 2.09
C LEU A 195 -12.37 -3.76 3.08
N ASN A 196 -12.35 -4.81 3.89
CA ASN A 196 -13.32 -5.07 4.96
C ASN A 196 -12.60 -5.62 6.19
N LEU A 197 -11.90 -4.75 6.92
CA LEU A 197 -10.96 -5.15 7.97
C LEU A 197 -11.62 -5.44 9.32
N SER A 198 -12.78 -4.83 9.60
CA SER A 198 -13.43 -4.88 10.91
C SER A 198 -14.48 -5.98 11.05
N GLU A 199 -14.80 -6.70 9.98
CA GLU A 199 -15.91 -7.66 9.93
C GLU A 199 -15.46 -9.12 9.81
N GLY A 200 -16.24 -9.99 10.42
CA GLY A 200 -16.11 -11.45 10.27
C GLY A 200 -14.76 -12.00 10.76
N TRP A 201 -13.97 -12.58 9.86
CA TRP A 201 -12.68 -13.21 10.16
C TRP A 201 -11.48 -12.27 9.96
N TRP A 202 -11.69 -11.09 9.39
CA TRP A 202 -10.62 -10.19 9.00
C TRP A 202 -9.75 -9.72 10.17
N PRO A 203 -10.31 -9.34 11.35
CA PRO A 203 -9.46 -8.95 12.48
C PRO A 203 -8.49 -10.05 12.93
N MET A 204 -8.97 -11.30 12.94
CA MET A 204 -8.13 -12.45 13.26
C MET A 204 -7.04 -12.68 12.20
N LEU A 205 -7.38 -12.57 10.91
CA LEU A 205 -6.41 -12.73 9.81
C LEU A 205 -5.36 -11.62 9.83
N VAL A 206 -5.75 -10.38 10.10
CA VAL A 206 -4.83 -9.25 10.29
C VAL A 206 -3.87 -9.54 11.43
N ASN A 207 -4.37 -9.97 12.60
CA ASN A 207 -3.51 -10.28 13.76
C ASN A 207 -2.52 -11.43 13.47
N ILE A 208 -2.97 -12.49 12.78
CA ILE A 208 -2.09 -13.61 12.36
C ILE A 208 -1.01 -13.09 11.40
N SER A 209 -1.40 -12.31 10.40
CA SER A 209 -0.48 -11.79 9.39
C SER A 209 0.58 -10.85 10.00
N MET A 210 0.18 -9.95 10.90
CA MET A 210 1.09 -9.07 11.64
C MET A 210 2.06 -9.85 12.54
N GLY A 211 1.55 -10.89 13.21
CA GLY A 211 2.35 -11.81 14.02
C GLY A 211 3.39 -12.55 13.17
N ASP A 212 3.00 -13.02 11.99
CA ASP A 212 3.90 -13.70 11.07
C ASP A 212 4.89 -12.72 10.40
N ALA A 213 4.49 -11.55 9.99
CA ALA A 213 5.39 -10.58 9.35
C ALA A 213 6.48 -10.07 10.30
N GLY A 214 6.09 -9.54 11.46
CA GLY A 214 7.02 -8.86 12.37
C GLY A 214 6.86 -9.22 13.84
N GLY A 215 5.95 -10.13 14.22
CA GLY A 215 5.69 -10.45 15.62
C GLY A 215 4.82 -9.42 16.34
N TYR A 216 4.10 -8.60 15.60
CA TYR A 216 3.22 -7.55 16.14
C TYR A 216 1.83 -8.08 16.48
N LYS A 217 1.08 -7.33 17.30
CA LYS A 217 -0.29 -7.61 17.68
C LYS A 217 -1.23 -6.52 17.15
N ALA A 218 -2.34 -6.94 16.58
CA ALA A 218 -3.36 -6.02 16.10
C ALA A 218 -4.06 -5.24 17.23
N ASP A 219 -4.15 -5.80 18.44
CA ASP A 219 -4.70 -5.10 19.62
C ASP A 219 -3.87 -3.87 20.02
N ASP A 220 -2.54 -3.92 19.82
CA ASP A 220 -1.65 -2.78 20.09
C ASP A 220 -1.86 -1.65 19.06
N MET A 221 -2.33 -2.02 17.86
CA MET A 221 -2.60 -1.08 16.77
C MET A 221 -3.92 -0.31 16.99
N TRP A 222 -5.03 -1.02 17.08
CA TRP A 222 -6.38 -0.43 17.06
C TRP A 222 -7.27 -0.81 18.24
N GLY A 223 -6.73 -1.43 19.29
CA GLY A 223 -7.49 -1.99 20.39
C GLY A 223 -8.16 -3.31 19.99
N LYS A 224 -8.87 -3.92 20.92
CA LYS A 224 -9.64 -5.13 20.64
C LYS A 224 -10.90 -4.80 19.86
N THR A 225 -11.31 -5.70 18.98
CA THR A 225 -12.47 -5.50 18.09
C THR A 225 -13.79 -5.28 18.82
N GLU A 226 -13.95 -5.87 19.99
CA GLU A 226 -15.12 -5.74 20.85
C GLU A 226 -15.17 -4.45 21.66
N ASP A 227 -14.06 -3.72 21.77
CA ASP A 227 -13.99 -2.48 22.55
C ASP A 227 -14.68 -1.34 21.81
N ALA A 228 -15.53 -0.59 22.53
CA ALA A 228 -16.27 0.53 21.97
C ALA A 228 -15.36 1.63 21.39
N ASN A 229 -14.15 1.78 21.93
CA ASN A 229 -13.16 2.78 21.52
C ASN A 229 -12.12 2.21 20.54
N SER A 230 -12.34 1.01 19.99
CA SER A 230 -11.41 0.45 19.02
C SER A 230 -11.43 1.21 17.69
N ALA A 231 -10.28 1.27 17.01
CA ALA A 231 -10.17 1.97 15.73
C ALA A 231 -10.42 1.06 14.51
N TRP A 232 -10.88 -0.17 14.69
CA TRP A 232 -11.13 -1.10 13.59
C TRP A 232 -12.10 -0.55 12.55
N LYS A 233 -13.28 -0.09 13.00
CA LYS A 233 -14.30 0.48 12.10
C LYS A 233 -13.88 1.80 11.48
N ARG A 234 -13.09 2.61 12.20
CA ARG A 234 -12.52 3.84 11.65
C ARG A 234 -11.61 3.56 10.48
N ASN A 235 -10.77 2.52 10.57
CA ASN A 235 -9.78 2.18 9.56
C ASN A 235 -10.28 1.13 8.54
N ASP A 236 -11.60 0.93 8.47
CA ASP A 236 -12.24 0.02 7.51
C ASP A 236 -12.91 0.80 6.38
N PRO A 237 -12.35 0.79 5.15
CA PRO A 237 -12.93 1.52 4.03
C PRO A 237 -14.37 1.09 3.68
N MET A 238 -14.73 -0.16 3.97
CA MET A 238 -16.10 -0.66 3.77
C MET A 238 -17.10 0.03 4.69
N VAL A 239 -16.71 0.23 5.95
CA VAL A 239 -17.55 0.91 6.96
C VAL A 239 -17.63 2.41 6.65
N GLN A 240 -16.55 3.01 6.16
CA GLN A 240 -16.45 4.45 5.87
C GLN A 240 -16.88 4.83 4.45
N MET A 241 -17.58 3.95 3.76
CA MET A 241 -17.99 4.09 2.36
C MET A 241 -18.74 5.39 2.07
N SER A 242 -19.68 5.79 2.94
CA SER A 242 -20.47 7.01 2.76
C SER A 242 -19.58 8.28 2.78
N THR A 243 -18.59 8.31 3.65
CA THR A 243 -17.62 9.42 3.72
C THR A 243 -16.75 9.46 2.47
N LEU A 244 -16.24 8.31 2.03
CA LEU A 244 -15.44 8.21 0.80
C LEU A 244 -16.21 8.74 -0.42
N VAL A 245 -17.49 8.36 -0.55
CA VAL A 245 -18.36 8.81 -1.64
C VAL A 245 -18.65 10.31 -1.53
N ALA A 246 -18.94 10.81 -0.31
CA ALA A 246 -19.20 12.23 -0.08
C ALA A 246 -18.00 13.11 -0.40
N ASN A 247 -16.79 12.66 -0.13
CA ASN A 247 -15.54 13.35 -0.47
C ASN A 247 -15.30 13.44 -1.99
N ASN A 248 -16.01 12.63 -2.80
CA ASN A 248 -15.80 12.51 -4.23
C ASN A 248 -14.34 12.23 -4.63
N THR A 249 -13.59 11.55 -3.76
CA THR A 249 -12.21 11.14 -4.02
C THR A 249 -12.14 10.30 -5.30
N ARG A 250 -11.18 10.58 -6.18
CA ARG A 250 -10.88 9.69 -7.29
C ARG A 250 -10.25 8.42 -6.75
N ILE A 251 -10.89 7.27 -6.97
CA ILE A 251 -10.33 6.00 -6.52
C ILE A 251 -9.97 5.09 -7.70
N TRP A 252 -8.89 4.31 -7.51
CA TRP A 252 -8.49 3.23 -8.41
C TRP A 252 -8.34 1.96 -7.59
N VAL A 253 -9.18 0.95 -7.86
CA VAL A 253 -9.18 -0.31 -7.13
C VAL A 253 -8.86 -1.44 -8.10
N TYR A 254 -7.78 -2.15 -7.84
CA TYR A 254 -7.34 -3.31 -8.60
C TYR A 254 -7.28 -4.54 -7.69
N CYS A 255 -7.70 -5.67 -8.22
CA CYS A 255 -7.42 -6.99 -7.65
C CYS A 255 -7.51 -8.04 -8.76
N GLY A 256 -6.47 -8.85 -8.92
CA GLY A 256 -6.48 -10.01 -9.79
C GLY A 256 -7.42 -11.11 -9.27
N ASN A 257 -7.55 -12.19 -10.04
CA ASN A 257 -8.44 -13.29 -9.66
C ASN A 257 -7.71 -14.54 -9.10
N GLY A 258 -6.40 -14.48 -8.93
CA GLY A 258 -5.57 -15.61 -8.52
C GLY A 258 -5.11 -16.50 -9.69
N THR A 259 -5.42 -16.17 -10.94
CA THR A 259 -4.89 -16.86 -12.11
C THR A 259 -3.57 -16.24 -12.54
N PRO A 260 -2.46 -16.99 -12.57
CA PRO A 260 -1.17 -16.44 -13.00
C PRO A 260 -1.13 -16.24 -14.52
N ASN A 261 -0.32 -15.28 -14.96
CA ASN A 261 0.10 -15.10 -16.35
C ASN A 261 1.63 -14.99 -16.42
N ASP A 262 2.18 -14.56 -17.54
CA ASP A 262 3.63 -14.45 -17.77
C ASP A 262 4.35 -13.56 -16.76
N LEU A 263 3.66 -12.60 -16.13
CA LEU A 263 4.22 -11.76 -15.08
C LEU A 263 4.61 -12.55 -13.81
N SER A 264 4.03 -13.73 -13.61
CA SER A 264 4.33 -14.60 -12.46
C SER A 264 5.44 -15.61 -12.73
N ALA A 265 6.07 -15.62 -13.91
CA ALA A 265 7.01 -16.67 -14.33
C ALA A 265 8.23 -16.81 -13.40
N GLY A 266 8.60 -15.74 -12.68
CA GLY A 266 9.71 -15.75 -11.72
C GLY A 266 9.39 -16.31 -10.33
N LEU A 267 8.13 -16.61 -10.02
CA LEU A 267 7.74 -17.08 -8.69
C LEU A 267 8.06 -18.58 -8.51
N SER A 268 8.59 -18.92 -7.35
CA SER A 268 8.67 -20.33 -6.93
C SER A 268 7.27 -20.94 -6.78
N ALA A 269 7.14 -22.26 -6.90
CA ALA A 269 5.84 -22.94 -6.80
C ALA A 269 5.09 -22.63 -5.48
N GLY A 270 5.82 -22.54 -4.35
CA GLY A 270 5.23 -22.17 -3.06
C GLY A 270 4.74 -20.73 -3.02
N ASN A 271 5.54 -19.78 -3.51
CA ASN A 271 5.16 -18.38 -3.56
C ASN A 271 3.98 -18.17 -4.52
N LEU A 272 3.99 -18.86 -5.66
CA LEU A 272 2.88 -18.80 -6.62
C LEU A 272 1.58 -19.32 -6.00
N PHE A 273 1.62 -20.45 -5.29
CA PHE A 273 0.44 -20.99 -4.60
C PHE A 273 -0.16 -19.96 -3.63
N ASN A 274 0.69 -19.34 -2.83
CA ASN A 274 0.28 -18.36 -1.84
C ASN A 274 -0.26 -17.08 -2.48
N ALA A 275 0.42 -16.58 -3.50
CA ALA A 275 0.00 -15.40 -4.25
C ALA A 275 -1.36 -15.61 -4.94
N LYS A 276 -1.60 -16.78 -5.52
CA LYS A 276 -2.90 -17.17 -6.10
C LYS A 276 -4.02 -17.19 -5.07
N PHE A 277 -3.76 -17.87 -3.93
CA PHE A 277 -4.75 -18.01 -2.87
C PHE A 277 -5.13 -16.65 -2.28
N LEU A 278 -4.12 -15.84 -1.95
CA LEU A 278 -4.31 -14.54 -1.32
C LEU A 278 -5.08 -13.58 -2.23
N GLU A 279 -4.72 -13.53 -3.52
CA GLU A 279 -5.40 -12.67 -4.48
C GLU A 279 -6.86 -13.09 -4.71
N GLY A 280 -7.11 -14.38 -4.94
CA GLY A 280 -8.46 -14.90 -5.12
C GLY A 280 -9.35 -14.69 -3.88
N PHE A 281 -8.76 -14.75 -2.67
CA PHE A 281 -9.48 -14.47 -1.44
C PHE A 281 -9.79 -12.96 -1.31
N THR A 282 -8.84 -12.11 -1.65
CA THR A 282 -8.95 -10.66 -1.58
C THR A 282 -9.96 -10.11 -2.58
N LEU A 283 -10.05 -10.69 -3.77
CA LEU A 283 -10.97 -10.27 -4.82
C LEU A 283 -12.43 -10.18 -4.34
N ARG A 284 -12.85 -11.08 -3.46
CA ARG A 284 -14.23 -11.08 -2.96
C ARG A 284 -14.56 -9.78 -2.21
N THR A 285 -13.65 -9.31 -1.35
CA THR A 285 -13.87 -8.05 -0.62
C THR A 285 -13.83 -6.84 -1.56
N ASN A 286 -12.98 -6.87 -2.59
CA ASN A 286 -12.86 -5.80 -3.57
C ASN A 286 -14.13 -5.71 -4.46
N LYS A 287 -14.73 -6.84 -4.84
CA LYS A 287 -16.01 -6.84 -5.56
C LYS A 287 -17.16 -6.32 -4.70
N THR A 288 -17.26 -6.78 -3.46
CA THR A 288 -18.26 -6.27 -2.50
C THR A 288 -18.06 -4.77 -2.24
N PHE A 289 -16.81 -4.31 -2.18
CA PHE A 289 -16.50 -2.88 -2.06
C PHE A 289 -17.02 -2.10 -3.27
N GLN A 290 -16.81 -2.59 -4.51
CA GLN A 290 -17.35 -1.96 -5.71
C GLN A 290 -18.88 -1.87 -5.68
N GLU A 291 -19.54 -2.98 -5.34
CA GLU A 291 -21.01 -3.03 -5.24
C GLU A 291 -21.53 -1.99 -4.24
N ASN A 292 -20.95 -1.92 -3.05
CA ASN A 292 -21.33 -0.97 -2.02
C ASN A 292 -21.01 0.48 -2.42
N TYR A 293 -19.86 0.72 -3.08
CA TYR A 293 -19.48 2.04 -3.58
C TYR A 293 -20.51 2.56 -4.58
N LEU A 294 -20.91 1.74 -5.54
CA LEU A 294 -21.90 2.09 -6.55
C LEU A 294 -23.30 2.28 -5.93
N ALA A 295 -23.68 1.41 -4.98
CA ALA A 295 -24.96 1.51 -4.26
C ALA A 295 -25.02 2.78 -3.38
N ALA A 296 -23.91 3.21 -2.79
CA ALA A 296 -23.81 4.46 -2.05
C ALA A 296 -23.80 5.72 -2.94
N GLY A 297 -23.89 5.57 -4.27
CA GLY A 297 -23.89 6.68 -5.21
C GLY A 297 -22.52 7.10 -5.73
N GLY A 298 -21.46 6.36 -5.42
CA GLY A 298 -20.12 6.65 -5.91
C GLY A 298 -20.01 6.56 -7.44
N ARG A 299 -19.34 7.54 -8.06
CA ARG A 299 -19.19 7.62 -9.53
C ARG A 299 -17.75 7.96 -9.97
N ASN A 300 -16.87 8.27 -9.04
CA ASN A 300 -15.50 8.69 -9.31
C ASN A 300 -14.48 7.56 -9.06
N GLY A 301 -14.85 6.32 -9.39
CA GLY A 301 -14.05 5.12 -9.19
C GLY A 301 -13.70 4.41 -10.48
N VAL A 302 -12.45 3.92 -10.58
CA VAL A 302 -12.03 2.88 -11.52
C VAL A 302 -11.91 1.57 -10.77
N PHE A 303 -12.53 0.53 -11.28
CA PHE A 303 -12.45 -0.83 -10.74
C PHE A 303 -11.89 -1.75 -11.82
N ASN A 304 -10.72 -2.29 -11.60
CA ASN A 304 -10.00 -3.15 -12.52
C ASN A 304 -9.85 -4.56 -11.92
N PHE A 305 -10.71 -5.47 -12.34
CA PHE A 305 -10.71 -6.88 -11.91
C PHE A 305 -10.52 -7.78 -13.14
N PRO A 306 -9.29 -7.94 -13.63
CA PRO A 306 -9.01 -8.74 -14.82
C PRO A 306 -9.27 -10.23 -14.56
N SER A 307 -9.26 -11.01 -15.66
CA SER A 307 -9.43 -12.47 -15.62
C SER A 307 -8.16 -13.22 -15.18
N ASP A 308 -7.10 -12.51 -14.83
CA ASP A 308 -5.83 -13.03 -14.33
C ASP A 308 -5.26 -12.12 -13.22
N GLY A 309 -4.04 -12.41 -12.79
CA GLY A 309 -3.34 -11.65 -11.76
C GLY A 309 -3.30 -12.38 -10.42
N VAL A 310 -2.13 -12.36 -9.81
CA VAL A 310 -1.85 -12.91 -8.48
C VAL A 310 -1.29 -11.82 -7.56
N HIS A 311 -1.19 -12.07 -6.28
CA HIS A 311 -0.73 -11.12 -5.26
C HIS A 311 0.78 -10.92 -5.34
N ASP A 312 1.23 -10.13 -6.35
CA ASP A 312 2.65 -9.97 -6.66
C ASP A 312 2.98 -8.63 -7.32
N TRP A 313 4.22 -8.19 -7.15
CA TRP A 313 4.76 -6.90 -7.56
C TRP A 313 4.61 -6.56 -9.04
N PRO A 314 4.86 -7.47 -10.00
CA PRO A 314 4.72 -7.14 -11.43
C PRO A 314 3.32 -6.65 -11.82
N TYR A 315 2.29 -7.20 -11.20
CA TYR A 315 0.90 -6.78 -11.43
C TYR A 315 0.63 -5.39 -10.86
N TRP A 316 1.10 -5.10 -9.65
CA TRP A 316 0.97 -3.77 -9.04
C TRP A 316 1.78 -2.72 -9.80
N GLY A 317 2.99 -3.06 -10.27
CA GLY A 317 3.79 -2.21 -11.14
C GLY A 317 3.10 -1.88 -12.45
N GLN A 318 2.42 -2.85 -13.06
CA GLN A 318 1.60 -2.60 -14.25
C GLN A 318 0.45 -1.62 -13.96
N GLN A 319 -0.24 -1.78 -12.82
CA GLN A 319 -1.29 -0.85 -12.42
C GLN A 319 -0.75 0.56 -12.17
N LEU A 320 0.40 0.68 -11.52
CA LEU A 320 1.04 1.98 -11.29
C LEU A 320 1.33 2.73 -12.59
N GLN A 321 1.74 2.03 -13.63
CA GLN A 321 1.94 2.61 -14.97
C GLN A 321 0.61 2.98 -15.64
N GLN A 322 -0.40 2.12 -15.55
CA GLN A 322 -1.72 2.36 -16.16
C GLN A 322 -2.44 3.56 -15.53
N MET A 323 -2.34 3.75 -14.20
CA MET A 323 -3.01 4.85 -13.51
C MET A 323 -2.27 6.19 -13.65
N LYS A 324 -1.01 6.22 -14.08
CA LYS A 324 -0.22 7.47 -14.15
C LYS A 324 -0.92 8.59 -14.93
N PRO A 325 -1.47 8.38 -16.15
CA PRO A 325 -2.18 9.43 -16.88
C PRO A 325 -3.43 9.94 -16.13
N ASP A 326 -4.13 9.06 -15.42
CA ASP A 326 -5.29 9.44 -14.61
C ASP A 326 -4.87 10.27 -13.38
N ILE A 327 -3.80 9.90 -12.70
CA ILE A 327 -3.21 10.70 -11.62
C ILE A 327 -2.81 12.09 -12.14
N GLN A 328 -2.08 12.16 -13.25
CA GLN A 328 -1.64 13.43 -13.86
C GLN A 328 -2.84 14.32 -14.16
N ARG A 329 -3.88 13.79 -14.78
CA ARG A 329 -5.11 14.51 -15.11
C ARG A 329 -5.83 15.04 -13.86
N VAL A 330 -5.99 14.21 -12.84
CA VAL A 330 -6.73 14.58 -11.61
C VAL A 330 -5.98 15.62 -10.79
N LEU A 331 -4.65 15.48 -10.69
CA LEU A 331 -3.81 16.39 -9.90
C LEU A 331 -3.32 17.61 -10.70
N GLY A 332 -3.62 17.69 -12.00
CA GLY A 332 -3.16 18.78 -12.86
C GLY A 332 -1.63 18.78 -13.05
N ALA A 333 -1.01 17.60 -13.04
CA ALA A 333 0.43 17.49 -13.27
C ALA A 333 0.75 17.53 -14.76
N THR A 334 1.69 18.40 -15.13
CA THR A 334 2.15 18.52 -16.53
C THR A 334 3.50 17.84 -16.67
N PRO A 335 3.66 16.88 -17.60
CA PRO A 335 4.96 16.28 -17.89
C PRO A 335 6.00 17.35 -18.22
N GLN A 336 7.20 17.19 -17.69
CA GLN A 336 8.32 18.06 -18.01
C GLN A 336 8.97 17.59 -19.32
N ALA A 337 9.43 18.55 -20.13
CA ALA A 337 10.27 18.20 -21.27
C ALA A 337 11.56 17.50 -20.77
N ALA A 338 11.94 16.39 -21.38
CA ALA A 338 13.23 15.80 -21.09
C ALA A 338 14.32 16.86 -21.27
N PRO A 339 15.35 16.94 -20.39
CA PRO A 339 16.46 17.83 -20.63
C PRO A 339 17.00 17.57 -22.04
N ALA A 340 17.10 18.61 -22.87
CA ALA A 340 17.71 18.47 -24.18
C ALA A 340 19.09 17.81 -23.98
N ALA A 341 19.30 16.65 -24.57
CA ALA A 341 20.61 16.03 -24.56
C ALA A 341 21.59 17.11 -25.06
N GLN A 342 22.52 17.53 -24.19
CA GLN A 342 23.59 18.41 -24.62
C GLN A 342 24.29 17.70 -25.79
N ALA A 343 23.97 18.13 -26.98
CA ALA A 343 24.71 17.71 -28.17
C ALA A 343 26.15 18.10 -27.87
N ALA A 344 27.00 17.09 -27.64
CA ALA A 344 28.44 17.27 -27.60
C ALA A 344 28.80 17.94 -28.92
N ALA A 345 29.10 19.22 -28.87
CA ALA A 345 29.69 19.93 -29.99
C ALA A 345 31.04 19.23 -30.24
N ALA A 346 31.06 18.33 -31.21
CA ALA A 346 32.28 17.88 -31.82
C ALA A 346 32.86 19.11 -32.52
N THR A 347 33.70 19.85 -31.83
CA THR A 347 34.63 20.77 -32.48
C THR A 347 35.63 19.92 -33.22
N ASN A 348 35.35 19.67 -34.49
CA ASN A 348 36.37 19.32 -35.44
C ASN A 348 37.26 20.55 -35.57
N GLY A 349 38.39 20.57 -34.85
CA GLY A 349 39.53 21.38 -35.16
C GLY A 349 40.23 20.78 -36.41
N GLY A 350 40.24 21.56 -37.45
CA GLY A 350 41.04 21.30 -38.62
C GLY A 350 42.55 21.44 -38.35
#